data_abe554deb07769a6e66bedc93ba52ba3
#
_entry.id   abe554deb07769a6e66bedc93ba52ba3
#
_cell.length_a   1.000
_cell.length_b   1.000
_cell.length_c   1.000
_cell.angle_alpha   90.00
_cell.angle_beta   90.00
_cell.angle_gamma   90.00
#
_symmetry.space_group_name_H-M   'P 1'
#
loop_
_entity.id
_entity.type
_entity.pdbx_description
1 polymer ?
#
loop_
_entity_poly.entity_id
_entity_poly.type
_entity_poly.pdbx_seq_one_letter_code
_entity_poly.pdbx_strand_id
1 'polypeptide(L)'
;MLIQTTTDLDNELSRPTNADCACMRRLDGDILILGAAGKMGPSLARLCRRAADAAGKPRRIIAVSRRLIDQPGVESISCDLLDRERIARLPGCPNVLYLAGRKFGSSGRPDLTWAMNTMVPGFVAERFRGSRIVVFSTGNVYPLVDPLTGGPSETDSPAPVGEYAQSCLGRERIFEYYSNEHGLPCVFFRLNYAVDLRYGVLVDIAKKVYTGDLVALEVPAFNVIWQRDANSYALRCLELCQAPPRILNITGPEICTVRAAAEFFASRFQRPCRFAGVEGRAALLSNASVSHRLLGPPEVSADELMNLVAEWVKAGGESLDKPTRFEVADGRF
;
A
#
# COMPACT_ATOMS: atom_id res chain seq x y z
N MET A 1 -7.39 21.08 3.32
CA MET A 1 -7.74 20.42 2.03
C MET A 1 -9.23 20.16 2.00
N LEU A 2 -9.97 20.54 0.95
CA LEU A 2 -11.40 20.28 0.84
C LEU A 2 -11.62 19.20 -0.23
N ILE A 3 -12.08 18.02 0.18
CA ILE A 3 -12.40 16.88 -0.70
C ILE A 3 -13.88 16.58 -0.53
N GLN A 4 -14.68 16.89 -1.55
CA GLN A 4 -16.14 16.74 -1.48
C GLN A 4 -16.68 15.66 -2.42
N THR A 5 -15.95 15.39 -3.50
CA THR A 5 -16.36 14.42 -4.52
C THR A 5 -15.31 13.34 -4.74
N THR A 6 -15.70 12.22 -5.34
CA THR A 6 -14.77 11.17 -5.76
C THR A 6 -13.72 11.72 -6.74
N THR A 7 -14.10 12.67 -7.59
CA THR A 7 -13.16 13.34 -8.51
C THR A 7 -12.11 14.16 -7.75
N ASP A 8 -12.51 14.90 -6.70
CA ASP A 8 -11.56 15.65 -5.86
C ASP A 8 -10.59 14.69 -5.18
N LEU A 9 -11.12 13.58 -4.64
CA LEU A 9 -10.32 12.55 -3.99
C LEU A 9 -9.31 11.93 -4.96
N ASP A 10 -9.74 11.53 -6.16
CA ASP A 10 -8.85 10.96 -7.17
C ASP A 10 -7.79 11.96 -7.66
N ASN A 11 -8.15 13.24 -7.77
CA ASN A 11 -7.21 14.32 -8.07
C ASN A 11 -6.15 14.46 -6.97
N GLU A 12 -6.57 14.41 -5.71
CA GLU A 12 -5.66 14.54 -4.57
C GLU A 12 -4.77 13.31 -4.41
N LEU A 13 -5.32 12.09 -4.52
CA LEU A 13 -4.55 10.84 -4.44
C LEU A 13 -3.48 10.69 -5.52
N SER A 14 -3.59 11.46 -6.60
CA SER A 14 -2.67 11.46 -7.72
C SER A 14 -1.93 12.80 -7.92
N ARG A 15 -2.00 13.72 -6.94
CA ARG A 15 -1.31 15.00 -7.00
C ARG A 15 0.19 14.80 -6.74
N PRO A 16 1.07 15.09 -7.71
CA PRO A 16 2.50 14.95 -7.52
C PRO A 16 3.05 16.03 -6.58
N THR A 17 4.05 15.66 -5.81
CA THR A 17 4.86 16.58 -5.01
C THR A 17 6.04 17.12 -5.82
N ASN A 18 6.71 18.15 -5.31
CA ASN A 18 7.97 18.63 -5.90
C ASN A 18 9.04 17.53 -5.92
N ALA A 19 9.05 16.66 -4.89
CA ALA A 19 9.98 15.54 -4.80
C ALA A 19 9.70 14.47 -5.88
N ASP A 20 8.42 14.21 -6.20
CA ASP A 20 8.04 13.30 -7.29
C ASP A 20 8.48 13.83 -8.65
N CYS A 21 8.27 15.13 -8.90
CA CYS A 21 8.74 15.78 -10.13
C CYS A 21 10.28 15.77 -10.23
N ALA A 22 10.98 15.95 -9.11
CA ALA A 22 12.43 15.86 -9.06
C ALA A 22 12.93 14.43 -9.34
N CYS A 23 12.31 13.44 -8.76
CA CYS A 23 12.57 12.01 -9.04
C CYS A 23 12.35 11.73 -10.55
N MET A 24 11.21 12.16 -11.11
CA MET A 24 10.90 11.96 -12.53
C MET A 24 11.94 12.62 -13.46
N ARG A 25 12.55 13.74 -13.07
CA ARG A 25 13.63 14.36 -13.88
C ARG A 25 14.91 13.52 -13.91
N ARG A 26 15.22 12.82 -12.81
CA ARG A 26 16.44 12.00 -12.69
C ARG A 26 16.26 10.57 -13.20
N LEU A 27 15.02 10.06 -13.12
CA LEU A 27 14.69 8.71 -13.54
C LEU A 27 14.66 8.60 -15.06
N ASP A 28 15.36 7.64 -15.63
CA ASP A 28 15.35 7.37 -17.06
C ASP A 28 14.38 6.24 -17.42
N GLY A 29 13.81 6.37 -18.64
CA GLY A 29 12.95 5.35 -19.26
C GLY A 29 11.51 5.32 -18.75
N ASP A 30 10.78 4.38 -19.29
CA ASP A 30 9.36 4.17 -19.02
C ASP A 30 9.10 3.54 -17.64
N ILE A 31 7.86 3.62 -17.16
CA ILE A 31 7.42 3.00 -15.90
C ILE A 31 6.30 2.01 -16.21
N LEU A 32 6.47 0.77 -15.74
CA LEU A 32 5.49 -0.29 -15.84
C LEU A 32 4.92 -0.62 -14.45
N ILE A 33 3.59 -0.71 -14.34
CA ILE A 33 2.87 -0.94 -13.10
C ILE A 33 2.12 -2.27 -13.20
N LEU A 34 2.60 -3.30 -12.52
CA LEU A 34 1.99 -4.64 -12.50
C LEU A 34 0.96 -4.74 -11.37
N GLY A 35 -0.27 -5.13 -11.69
CA GLY A 35 -1.38 -5.17 -10.74
C GLY A 35 -2.14 -3.82 -10.66
N ALA A 36 -2.10 -3.04 -11.72
CA ALA A 36 -2.59 -1.66 -11.76
C ALA A 36 -4.10 -1.49 -11.51
N ALA A 37 -4.94 -2.52 -11.66
CA ALA A 37 -6.37 -2.43 -11.32
C ALA A 37 -6.68 -2.72 -9.83
N GLY A 38 -5.64 -2.89 -9.00
CA GLY A 38 -5.78 -2.96 -7.55
C GLY A 38 -6.11 -1.59 -6.94
N LYS A 39 -6.35 -1.57 -5.61
CA LYS A 39 -6.78 -0.36 -4.87
C LYS A 39 -5.89 0.87 -5.13
N MET A 40 -4.57 0.70 -5.08
CA MET A 40 -3.62 1.81 -5.20
C MET A 40 -3.21 2.11 -6.65
N GLY A 41 -3.33 1.10 -7.53
CA GLY A 41 -2.78 1.18 -8.88
C GLY A 41 -3.29 2.34 -9.74
N PRO A 42 -4.62 2.62 -9.81
CA PRO A 42 -5.13 3.72 -10.62
C PRO A 42 -4.58 5.09 -10.19
N SER A 43 -4.58 5.37 -8.89
CA SER A 43 -4.05 6.64 -8.36
C SER A 43 -2.53 6.75 -8.51
N LEU A 44 -1.78 5.65 -8.37
CA LEU A 44 -0.34 5.59 -8.59
C LEU A 44 0.00 5.80 -10.08
N ALA A 45 -0.71 5.17 -10.99
CA ALA A 45 -0.50 5.34 -12.44
C ALA A 45 -0.74 6.79 -12.86
N ARG A 46 -1.83 7.40 -12.36
CA ARG A 46 -2.16 8.80 -12.60
C ARG A 46 -1.12 9.75 -11.97
N LEU A 47 -0.62 9.45 -10.77
CA LEU A 47 0.46 10.21 -10.13
C LEU A 47 1.74 10.16 -10.98
N CYS A 48 2.15 8.97 -11.43
CA CYS A 48 3.32 8.81 -12.31
C CYS A 48 3.17 9.63 -13.60
N ARG A 49 1.97 9.61 -14.24
CA ARG A 49 1.71 10.40 -15.45
C ARG A 49 1.84 11.90 -15.16
N ARG A 50 1.12 12.39 -14.16
CA ARG A 50 1.13 13.82 -13.79
C ARG A 50 2.51 14.30 -13.35
N ALA A 51 3.27 13.48 -12.64
CA ALA A 51 4.64 13.81 -12.24
C ALA A 51 5.59 13.89 -13.45
N ALA A 52 5.43 13.00 -14.43
CA ALA A 52 6.21 13.03 -15.67
C ALA A 52 5.89 14.28 -16.50
N ASP A 53 4.61 14.63 -16.62
CA ASP A 53 4.17 15.86 -17.33
C ASP A 53 4.73 17.11 -16.65
N ALA A 54 4.57 17.21 -15.31
CA ALA A 54 5.09 18.34 -14.53
C ALA A 54 6.63 18.43 -14.54
N ALA A 55 7.31 17.30 -14.73
CA ALA A 55 8.76 17.24 -14.85
C ALA A 55 9.28 17.61 -16.26
N GLY A 56 8.38 17.72 -17.26
CA GLY A 56 8.76 17.94 -18.66
C GLY A 56 9.55 16.76 -19.27
N LYS A 57 9.36 15.55 -18.76
CA LYS A 57 10.05 14.31 -19.20
C LYS A 57 9.06 13.35 -19.84
N PRO A 58 8.89 13.39 -21.16
CA PRO A 58 7.98 12.47 -21.85
C PRO A 58 8.45 11.03 -21.65
N ARG A 59 7.52 10.17 -21.17
CA ARG A 59 7.70 8.72 -21.00
C ARG A 59 6.39 8.01 -21.02
N ARG A 60 6.42 6.73 -21.31
CA ARG A 60 5.23 5.88 -21.20
C ARG A 60 5.02 5.48 -19.75
N ILE A 61 3.78 5.55 -19.32
CA ILE A 61 3.30 4.94 -18.07
C ILE A 61 2.40 3.79 -18.50
N ILE A 62 2.79 2.56 -18.18
CA ILE A 62 2.16 1.34 -18.68
C ILE A 62 1.54 0.61 -17.50
N ALA A 63 0.22 0.52 -17.49
CA ALA A 63 -0.57 -0.15 -16.47
C ALA A 63 -0.95 -1.56 -16.95
N VAL A 64 -0.55 -2.58 -16.20
CA VAL A 64 -0.78 -3.99 -16.53
C VAL A 64 -1.68 -4.64 -15.49
N SER A 65 -2.80 -5.19 -15.89
CA SER A 65 -3.73 -5.91 -15.03
C SER A 65 -4.74 -6.72 -15.86
N ARG A 66 -5.50 -7.62 -15.23
CA ARG A 66 -6.53 -8.41 -15.92
C ARG A 66 -7.65 -7.53 -16.49
N ARG A 67 -8.03 -6.46 -15.79
CA ARG A 67 -8.97 -5.44 -16.26
C ARG A 67 -8.18 -4.21 -16.67
N LEU A 68 -8.52 -3.64 -17.79
CA LEU A 68 -7.95 -2.36 -18.21
C LEU A 68 -8.33 -1.26 -17.21
N ILE A 69 -7.43 -0.32 -16.98
CA ILE A 69 -7.75 0.91 -16.26
C ILE A 69 -7.87 2.04 -17.29
N ASP A 70 -8.84 2.90 -17.08
CA ASP A 70 -9.01 4.12 -17.88
C ASP A 70 -8.42 5.29 -17.11
N GLN A 71 -7.21 5.71 -17.51
CA GLN A 71 -6.52 6.85 -16.94
C GLN A 71 -5.88 7.66 -18.07
N PRO A 72 -6.16 8.97 -18.18
CA PRO A 72 -5.62 9.80 -19.24
C PRO A 72 -4.10 9.74 -19.32
N GLY A 73 -3.57 9.47 -20.52
CA GLY A 73 -2.13 9.41 -20.78
C GLY A 73 -1.42 8.19 -20.20
N VAL A 74 -2.16 7.18 -19.72
CA VAL A 74 -1.64 5.90 -19.27
C VAL A 74 -1.99 4.81 -20.29
N GLU A 75 -1.00 4.08 -20.76
CA GLU A 75 -1.20 2.90 -21.61
C GLU A 75 -1.68 1.74 -20.75
N SER A 76 -2.75 1.07 -21.14
CA SER A 76 -3.31 -0.04 -20.37
C SER A 76 -3.22 -1.35 -21.15
N ILE A 77 -2.62 -2.38 -20.53
CA ILE A 77 -2.42 -3.70 -21.11
C ILE A 77 -3.18 -4.75 -20.28
N SER A 78 -4.05 -5.53 -20.92
CA SER A 78 -4.71 -6.66 -20.28
C SER A 78 -3.77 -7.88 -20.23
N CYS A 79 -3.42 -8.31 -19.01
CA CYS A 79 -2.59 -9.49 -18.79
C CYS A 79 -2.99 -10.19 -17.50
N ASP A 80 -3.21 -11.51 -17.58
CA ASP A 80 -3.23 -12.34 -16.38
C ASP A 80 -1.79 -12.73 -16.05
N LEU A 81 -1.33 -12.31 -14.87
CA LEU A 81 0.05 -12.56 -14.42
C LEU A 81 0.30 -14.01 -14.00
N LEU A 82 -0.71 -14.86 -13.92
CA LEU A 82 -0.53 -16.31 -13.81
C LEU A 82 -0.13 -16.96 -15.14
N ASP A 83 -0.32 -16.25 -16.25
CA ASP A 83 0.08 -16.69 -17.59
C ASP A 83 1.52 -16.23 -17.86
N ARG A 84 2.48 -17.16 -17.70
CA ARG A 84 3.91 -16.90 -17.89
C ARG A 84 4.23 -16.42 -19.32
N GLU A 85 3.54 -16.95 -20.33
CA GLU A 85 3.79 -16.55 -21.73
C GLU A 85 3.33 -15.12 -22.00
N ARG A 86 2.20 -14.70 -21.40
CA ARG A 86 1.75 -13.31 -21.50
C ARG A 86 2.72 -12.36 -20.81
N ILE A 87 3.25 -12.73 -19.64
CA ILE A 87 4.30 -11.92 -18.97
C ILE A 87 5.52 -11.78 -19.87
N ALA A 88 5.97 -12.86 -20.51
CA ALA A 88 7.13 -12.82 -21.41
C ALA A 88 6.97 -11.85 -22.58
N ARG A 89 5.73 -11.58 -23.02
CA ARG A 89 5.39 -10.65 -24.12
C ARG A 89 5.19 -9.20 -23.67
N LEU A 90 5.17 -8.92 -22.36
CA LEU A 90 5.09 -7.54 -21.88
C LEU A 90 6.28 -6.72 -22.39
N PRO A 91 6.11 -5.42 -22.64
CA PRO A 91 7.21 -4.58 -23.09
C PRO A 91 8.32 -4.54 -22.05
N GLY A 92 9.57 -4.50 -22.49
CA GLY A 92 10.71 -4.23 -21.62
C GLY A 92 10.58 -2.83 -21.02
N CYS A 93 10.85 -2.71 -19.74
CA CYS A 93 10.71 -1.44 -19.03
C CYS A 93 11.76 -1.33 -17.94
N PRO A 94 12.55 -0.24 -17.88
CA PRO A 94 13.63 -0.11 -16.89
C PRO A 94 13.14 0.10 -15.46
N ASN A 95 11.88 0.52 -15.28
CA ASN A 95 11.31 0.81 -13.97
C ASN A 95 9.99 0.07 -13.79
N VAL A 96 9.90 -0.77 -12.77
CA VAL A 96 8.73 -1.61 -12.49
C VAL A 96 8.21 -1.33 -11.08
N LEU A 97 6.93 -1.02 -10.99
CA LEU A 97 6.18 -0.96 -9.74
C LEU A 97 5.32 -2.24 -9.65
N TYR A 98 5.71 -3.16 -8.79
CA TYR A 98 5.05 -4.46 -8.66
C TYR A 98 4.05 -4.44 -7.50
N LEU A 99 2.75 -4.26 -7.82
CA LEU A 99 1.64 -4.21 -6.87
C LEU A 99 0.80 -5.49 -6.89
N ALA A 100 1.12 -6.43 -7.78
CA ALA A 100 0.30 -7.62 -7.93
C ALA A 100 0.39 -8.51 -6.68
N GLY A 101 -0.77 -9.01 -6.27
CA GLY A 101 -0.90 -9.91 -5.14
C GLY A 101 -2.37 -10.21 -4.84
N ARG A 102 -2.60 -11.18 -3.95
CA ARG A 102 -3.94 -11.57 -3.51
C ARG A 102 -3.99 -11.53 -1.97
N LYS A 103 -4.84 -10.65 -1.44
CA LYS A 103 -5.16 -10.55 -0.01
C LYS A 103 -6.59 -11.04 0.26
N PHE A 104 -7.57 -10.47 -0.42
CA PHE A 104 -8.98 -10.78 -0.18
C PHE A 104 -9.36 -12.16 -0.71
N GLY A 105 -10.08 -12.93 0.11
CA GLY A 105 -10.45 -14.32 -0.18
C GLY A 105 -9.28 -15.30 -0.09
N SER A 106 -8.20 -14.94 0.61
CA SER A 106 -7.05 -15.83 0.85
C SER A 106 -7.44 -17.09 1.63
N SER A 107 -8.32 -16.96 2.63
CA SER A 107 -8.81 -18.09 3.44
C SER A 107 -9.60 -19.12 2.63
N GLY A 108 -10.27 -18.74 1.54
CA GLY A 108 -11.06 -19.67 0.70
C GLY A 108 -10.27 -20.36 -0.41
N ARG A 109 -9.12 -19.79 -0.83
CA ARG A 109 -8.26 -20.31 -1.91
C ARG A 109 -6.78 -20.03 -1.61
N PRO A 110 -6.19 -20.72 -0.63
CA PRO A 110 -4.78 -20.55 -0.27
C PRO A 110 -3.86 -20.90 -1.44
N ASP A 111 -4.18 -21.94 -2.21
CA ASP A 111 -3.47 -22.32 -3.45
C ASP A 111 -3.30 -21.13 -4.41
N LEU A 112 -4.40 -20.43 -4.71
CA LEU A 112 -4.36 -19.25 -5.60
C LEU A 112 -3.63 -18.07 -4.95
N THR A 113 -3.71 -17.93 -3.63
CA THR A 113 -2.99 -16.90 -2.89
C THR A 113 -1.48 -17.11 -3.01
N TRP A 114 -1.02 -18.34 -2.80
CA TRP A 114 0.38 -18.71 -2.99
C TRP A 114 0.83 -18.56 -4.44
N ALA A 115 0.05 -19.05 -5.41
CA ALA A 115 0.38 -18.87 -6.83
C ALA A 115 0.58 -17.39 -7.20
N MET A 116 -0.34 -16.51 -6.80
CA MET A 116 -0.25 -15.08 -7.08
C MET A 116 0.89 -14.38 -6.31
N ASN A 117 1.16 -14.82 -5.09
CA ASN A 117 2.12 -14.13 -4.22
C ASN A 117 3.53 -14.69 -4.30
N THR A 118 3.75 -15.88 -4.90
CA THR A 118 5.09 -16.51 -5.00
C THR A 118 5.47 -16.92 -6.43
N MET A 119 4.60 -17.62 -7.18
CA MET A 119 4.94 -18.00 -8.56
C MET A 119 5.06 -16.78 -9.49
N VAL A 120 4.06 -15.88 -9.45
CA VAL A 120 4.06 -14.66 -10.26
C VAL A 120 5.32 -13.80 -10.02
N PRO A 121 5.76 -13.54 -8.77
CA PRO A 121 7.06 -12.94 -8.49
C PRO A 121 8.22 -13.54 -9.26
N GLY A 122 8.31 -14.87 -9.34
CA GLY A 122 9.37 -15.55 -10.11
C GLY A 122 9.31 -15.21 -11.60
N PHE A 123 8.12 -15.29 -12.21
CA PHE A 123 7.94 -14.95 -13.63
C PHE A 123 8.29 -13.48 -13.93
N VAL A 124 7.90 -12.58 -13.02
CA VAL A 124 8.21 -11.15 -13.16
C VAL A 124 9.70 -10.87 -12.97
N ALA A 125 10.32 -11.45 -11.95
CA ALA A 125 11.75 -11.30 -11.71
C ALA A 125 12.60 -11.82 -12.90
N GLU A 126 12.20 -12.94 -13.51
CA GLU A 126 12.82 -13.48 -14.70
C GLU A 126 12.68 -12.53 -15.90
N ARG A 127 11.45 -12.02 -16.15
CA ARG A 127 11.17 -11.15 -17.30
C ARG A 127 11.87 -9.80 -17.20
N PHE A 128 11.98 -9.25 -15.99
CA PHE A 128 12.47 -7.90 -15.75
C PHE A 128 13.83 -7.85 -15.03
N ARG A 129 14.71 -8.82 -15.29
CA ARG A 129 16.05 -8.90 -14.65
C ARG A 129 16.90 -7.63 -14.78
N GLY A 130 16.76 -6.89 -15.88
CA GLY A 130 17.49 -5.65 -16.14
C GLY A 130 16.78 -4.39 -15.61
N SER A 131 15.71 -4.54 -14.85
CA SER A 131 14.87 -3.43 -14.39
C SER A 131 15.08 -3.17 -12.90
N ARG A 132 14.83 -1.94 -12.47
CA ARG A 132 14.62 -1.60 -11.06
C ARG A 132 13.20 -1.98 -10.66
N ILE A 133 13.03 -2.70 -9.57
CA ILE A 133 11.69 -3.16 -9.15
C ILE A 133 11.38 -2.71 -7.73
N VAL A 134 10.33 -1.92 -7.56
CA VAL A 134 9.70 -1.67 -6.26
C VAL A 134 8.65 -2.74 -6.03
N VAL A 135 8.92 -3.64 -5.10
CA VAL A 135 8.08 -4.79 -4.76
C VAL A 135 7.17 -4.42 -3.60
N PHE A 136 5.89 -4.22 -3.86
CA PHE A 136 4.92 -4.03 -2.78
C PHE A 136 4.82 -5.30 -1.93
N SER A 137 5.19 -5.16 -0.67
CA SER A 137 5.05 -6.11 0.40
C SER A 137 4.09 -5.55 1.45
N THR A 138 4.12 -6.05 2.65
CA THR A 138 3.17 -5.69 3.71
C THR A 138 3.83 -5.70 5.09
N GLY A 139 3.34 -4.86 6.01
CA GLY A 139 3.67 -4.96 7.43
C GLY A 139 3.26 -6.29 8.07
N ASN A 140 2.32 -7.04 7.47
CA ASN A 140 1.90 -8.36 7.96
C ASN A 140 3.01 -9.43 7.92
N VAL A 141 4.18 -9.15 7.32
CA VAL A 141 5.35 -10.04 7.43
C VAL A 141 5.94 -10.05 8.85
N TYR A 142 5.62 -9.05 9.65
CA TYR A 142 6.01 -8.97 11.06
C TYR A 142 4.95 -9.61 11.98
N PRO A 143 5.33 -10.01 13.20
CA PRO A 143 4.37 -10.41 14.22
C PRO A 143 3.59 -9.19 14.74
N LEU A 144 2.48 -9.45 15.42
CA LEU A 144 1.86 -8.46 16.27
C LEU A 144 2.78 -8.18 17.47
N VAL A 145 2.89 -6.91 17.86
CA VAL A 145 3.77 -6.45 18.94
C VAL A 145 3.04 -5.57 19.94
N ASP A 146 3.60 -5.43 21.14
CA ASP A 146 3.13 -4.43 22.11
C ASP A 146 3.28 -3.02 21.50
N PRO A 147 2.24 -2.19 21.50
CA PRO A 147 2.29 -0.82 20.98
C PRO A 147 3.40 0.05 21.58
N LEU A 148 3.80 -0.23 22.81
CA LEU A 148 4.88 0.50 23.49
C LEU A 148 6.26 0.29 22.86
N THR A 149 6.43 -0.76 22.02
CA THR A 149 7.70 -1.02 21.32
C THR A 149 7.94 -0.08 20.13
N GLY A 150 6.91 0.63 19.67
CA GLY A 150 7.00 1.47 18.46
C GLY A 150 6.89 0.72 17.14
N GLY A 151 6.72 -0.61 17.17
CA GLY A 151 6.64 -1.48 15.99
C GLY A 151 8.01 -1.97 15.48
N PRO A 152 8.03 -3.10 14.75
CA PRO A 152 9.25 -3.65 14.15
C PRO A 152 9.90 -2.71 13.13
N SER A 153 11.22 -2.67 13.14
CA SER A 153 12.08 -2.02 12.15
C SER A 153 12.43 -2.98 11.01
N GLU A 154 13.14 -2.49 10.01
CA GLU A 154 13.57 -3.29 8.85
C GLU A 154 14.60 -4.37 9.21
N THR A 155 15.27 -4.23 10.37
CA THR A 155 16.25 -5.21 10.88
C THR A 155 15.63 -6.32 11.72
N ASP A 156 14.36 -6.16 12.12
CA ASP A 156 13.66 -7.18 12.89
C ASP A 156 13.24 -8.37 12.01
N SER A 157 13.35 -9.57 12.58
CA SER A 157 13.03 -10.80 11.86
C SER A 157 11.54 -10.89 11.54
N PRO A 158 11.16 -11.19 10.29
CA PRO A 158 9.78 -11.52 9.94
C PRO A 158 9.26 -12.74 10.70
N ALA A 159 8.00 -12.68 11.14
CA ALA A 159 7.27 -13.80 11.73
C ALA A 159 5.79 -13.74 11.32
N PRO A 160 5.49 -13.97 10.02
CA PRO A 160 4.16 -13.78 9.46
C PRO A 160 3.16 -14.81 9.98
N VAL A 161 1.92 -14.38 10.25
CA VAL A 161 0.82 -15.21 10.67
C VAL A 161 -0.23 -15.35 9.56
N GLY A 162 -0.61 -16.58 9.22
CA GLY A 162 -1.60 -16.92 8.20
C GLY A 162 -1.05 -16.93 6.77
N GLU A 163 -1.84 -17.49 5.86
CA GLU A 163 -1.47 -17.79 4.47
C GLU A 163 -1.08 -16.53 3.67
N TYR A 164 -1.82 -15.45 3.87
CA TYR A 164 -1.53 -14.19 3.18
C TYR A 164 -0.16 -13.64 3.58
N ALA A 165 0.10 -13.52 4.87
CA ALA A 165 1.33 -12.93 5.37
C ALA A 165 2.56 -13.78 5.02
N GLN A 166 2.45 -15.10 5.16
CA GLN A 166 3.50 -16.05 4.79
C GLN A 166 3.80 -16.00 3.28
N SER A 167 2.78 -15.98 2.43
CA SER A 167 2.97 -15.88 0.98
C SER A 167 3.55 -14.52 0.57
N CYS A 168 3.29 -13.43 1.30
CA CYS A 168 3.95 -12.15 1.08
C CYS A 168 5.44 -12.19 1.45
N LEU A 169 5.81 -12.87 2.53
CA LEU A 169 7.21 -13.13 2.83
C LEU A 169 7.85 -14.01 1.74
N GLY A 170 7.13 -15.03 1.27
CA GLY A 170 7.55 -15.83 0.12
C GLY A 170 7.84 -14.99 -1.13
N ARG A 171 7.02 -13.97 -1.41
CA ARG A 171 7.27 -12.97 -2.48
C ARG A 171 8.62 -12.28 -2.30
N GLU A 172 8.91 -11.79 -1.09
CA GLU A 172 10.20 -11.15 -0.79
C GLU A 172 11.35 -12.13 -1.03
N ARG A 173 11.25 -13.38 -0.57
CA ARG A 173 12.28 -14.41 -0.76
C ARG A 173 12.56 -14.73 -2.23
N ILE A 174 11.52 -14.74 -3.07
CA ILE A 174 11.70 -14.93 -4.52
C ILE A 174 12.49 -13.76 -5.13
N PHE A 175 12.09 -12.51 -4.89
CA PHE A 175 12.84 -11.36 -5.40
C PHE A 175 14.24 -11.23 -4.78
N GLU A 176 14.41 -11.60 -3.51
CA GLU A 176 15.72 -11.64 -2.84
C GLU A 176 16.67 -12.62 -3.53
N TYR A 177 16.19 -13.82 -3.88
CA TYR A 177 16.94 -14.80 -4.65
C TYR A 177 17.43 -14.21 -5.98
N TYR A 178 16.53 -13.62 -6.77
CA TYR A 178 16.90 -13.00 -8.05
C TYR A 178 17.84 -11.80 -7.87
N SER A 179 17.71 -11.07 -6.80
CA SER A 179 18.61 -9.96 -6.49
C SER A 179 20.02 -10.45 -6.15
N ASN A 180 20.13 -11.47 -5.31
CA ASN A 180 21.43 -12.00 -4.89
C ASN A 180 22.15 -12.75 -6.04
N GLU A 181 21.43 -13.60 -6.79
CA GLU A 181 22.03 -14.43 -7.84
C GLU A 181 22.21 -13.69 -9.17
N HIS A 182 21.38 -12.69 -9.44
CA HIS A 182 21.36 -12.04 -10.76
C HIS A 182 21.52 -10.52 -10.71
N GLY A 183 21.77 -9.96 -9.53
CA GLY A 183 21.96 -8.52 -9.38
C GLY A 183 20.69 -7.68 -9.63
N LEU A 184 19.48 -8.28 -9.55
CA LEU A 184 18.22 -7.56 -9.76
C LEU A 184 18.03 -6.48 -8.69
N PRO A 185 18.05 -5.17 -9.04
CA PRO A 185 17.92 -4.12 -8.04
C PRO A 185 16.46 -3.96 -7.59
N CYS A 186 16.22 -4.17 -6.28
CA CYS A 186 14.87 -4.12 -5.69
C CYS A 186 14.79 -3.22 -4.45
N VAL A 187 13.56 -2.76 -4.20
CA VAL A 187 13.11 -2.28 -2.88
C VAL A 187 11.93 -3.14 -2.44
N PHE A 188 11.96 -3.69 -1.23
CA PHE A 188 10.80 -4.29 -0.59
C PHE A 188 10.04 -3.19 0.17
N PHE A 189 8.89 -2.83 -0.39
CA PHE A 189 8.01 -1.76 0.08
C PHE A 189 6.98 -2.36 1.06
N ARG A 190 7.36 -2.54 2.35
CA ARG A 190 6.53 -3.13 3.40
C ARG A 190 5.48 -2.13 3.86
N LEU A 191 4.39 -2.05 3.11
CA LEU A 191 3.30 -1.11 3.36
C LEU A 191 2.43 -1.57 4.53
N ASN A 192 2.19 -0.65 5.49
CA ASN A 192 1.23 -0.85 6.56
C ASN A 192 0.14 0.21 6.50
N TYR A 193 -1.12 -0.21 6.40
CA TYR A 193 -2.36 0.57 6.42
C TYR A 193 -2.36 1.89 5.62
N ALA A 194 -2.23 1.81 4.29
CA ALA A 194 -2.53 2.95 3.43
C ALA A 194 -4.03 3.27 3.45
N VAL A 195 -4.36 4.51 3.81
CA VAL A 195 -5.74 5.02 3.91
C VAL A 195 -6.09 5.83 2.66
N ASP A 196 -7.24 5.52 2.08
CA ASP A 196 -8.01 6.29 1.11
C ASP A 196 -9.36 6.58 1.76
N LEU A 197 -10.00 7.71 1.52
CA LEU A 197 -11.26 8.07 2.19
C LEU A 197 -12.41 7.07 1.93
N ARG A 198 -12.27 6.22 0.91
CA ARG A 198 -13.19 5.11 0.58
C ARG A 198 -12.81 3.78 1.26
N TYR A 199 -11.60 3.68 1.86
CA TYR A 199 -11.06 2.44 2.40
C TYR A 199 -9.92 2.68 3.39
N GLY A 200 -9.89 1.96 4.48
CA GLY A 200 -8.79 1.97 5.45
C GLY A 200 -9.30 1.77 6.87
N VAL A 201 -8.39 1.50 7.81
CA VAL A 201 -8.75 1.26 9.22
C VAL A 201 -9.51 2.44 9.83
N LEU A 202 -9.12 3.68 9.52
CA LEU A 202 -9.82 4.87 9.98
C LEU A 202 -11.25 4.95 9.41
N VAL A 203 -11.45 4.54 8.16
CA VAL A 203 -12.78 4.51 7.52
C VAL A 203 -13.67 3.45 8.18
N ASP A 204 -13.12 2.26 8.47
CA ASP A 204 -13.86 1.18 9.14
C ASP A 204 -14.32 1.62 10.54
N ILE A 205 -13.43 2.24 11.33
CA ILE A 205 -13.77 2.76 12.67
C ILE A 205 -14.82 3.88 12.56
N ALA A 206 -14.60 4.86 11.67
CA ALA A 206 -15.51 5.99 11.48
C ALA A 206 -16.92 5.53 11.08
N LYS A 207 -17.03 4.57 10.16
CA LYS A 207 -18.31 3.99 9.74
C LYS A 207 -19.02 3.30 10.91
N LYS A 208 -18.33 2.45 11.68
CA LYS A 208 -18.89 1.78 12.85
C LYS A 208 -19.44 2.79 13.87
N VAL A 209 -18.70 3.85 14.15
CA VAL A 209 -19.18 4.92 15.05
C VAL A 209 -20.38 5.64 14.44
N TYR A 210 -20.34 5.95 13.14
CA TYR A 210 -21.40 6.68 12.44
C TYR A 210 -22.72 5.90 12.39
N THR A 211 -22.66 4.56 12.22
CA THR A 211 -23.83 3.67 12.22
C THR A 211 -24.27 3.24 13.63
N GLY A 212 -23.45 3.46 14.67
CA GLY A 212 -23.71 3.01 16.04
C GLY A 212 -23.33 1.55 16.29
N ASP A 213 -22.52 0.97 15.39
CA ASP A 213 -22.00 -0.40 15.53
C ASP A 213 -20.88 -0.47 16.59
N LEU A 214 -20.61 -1.69 17.06
CA LEU A 214 -19.56 -1.94 18.05
C LEU A 214 -18.17 -1.84 17.39
N VAL A 215 -17.26 -1.12 18.04
CA VAL A 215 -15.83 -1.07 17.67
C VAL A 215 -15.08 -2.07 18.52
N ALA A 216 -14.47 -3.08 17.88
CA ALA A 216 -13.68 -4.11 18.54
C ALA A 216 -12.34 -3.54 19.05
N LEU A 217 -11.91 -3.96 20.25
CA LEU A 217 -10.69 -3.48 20.91
C LEU A 217 -9.57 -4.52 20.99
N GLU A 218 -9.81 -5.73 20.47
CA GLU A 218 -8.85 -6.85 20.53
C GLU A 218 -7.49 -6.52 19.89
N VAL A 219 -7.48 -5.69 18.85
CA VAL A 219 -6.27 -5.09 18.29
C VAL A 219 -6.28 -3.60 18.64
N PRO A 220 -5.51 -3.18 19.68
CA PRO A 220 -5.74 -1.90 20.33
C PRO A 220 -5.17 -0.68 19.57
N ALA A 221 -4.24 -0.90 18.65
CA ALA A 221 -3.50 0.20 18.02
C ALA A 221 -3.17 -0.11 16.55
N PHE A 222 -2.85 0.94 15.82
CA PHE A 222 -2.42 0.89 14.42
C PHE A 222 -1.57 2.12 14.08
N ASN A 223 -0.81 2.07 13.00
CA ASN A 223 -0.28 3.26 12.33
C ASN A 223 -0.70 3.28 10.86
N VAL A 224 -0.87 4.46 10.31
CA VAL A 224 -1.46 4.67 8.98
C VAL A 224 -0.66 5.67 8.16
N ILE A 225 -0.76 5.56 6.85
CA ILE A 225 -0.23 6.55 5.91
C ILE A 225 -1.33 6.94 4.91
N TRP A 226 -1.37 8.21 4.53
CA TRP A 226 -2.21 8.66 3.43
C TRP A 226 -1.80 7.97 2.12
N GLN A 227 -2.76 7.45 1.34
CA GLN A 227 -2.45 6.70 0.12
C GLN A 227 -1.66 7.51 -0.90
N ARG A 228 -1.88 8.84 -0.99
CA ARG A 228 -1.07 9.70 -1.86
C ARG A 228 0.41 9.69 -1.45
N ASP A 229 0.70 9.80 -0.16
CA ASP A 229 2.07 9.80 0.34
C ASP A 229 2.74 8.45 0.12
N ALA A 230 2.00 7.35 0.31
CA ALA A 230 2.48 6.01 -0.04
C ALA A 230 2.75 5.86 -1.55
N ASN A 231 1.91 6.44 -2.42
CA ASN A 231 2.13 6.46 -3.86
C ASN A 231 3.39 7.26 -4.24
N SER A 232 3.58 8.45 -3.64
CA SER A 232 4.77 9.27 -3.80
C SER A 232 6.03 8.51 -3.40
N TYR A 233 6.00 7.84 -2.23
CA TYR A 233 7.12 7.02 -1.77
C TYR A 233 7.40 5.86 -2.73
N ALA A 234 6.36 5.17 -3.24
CA ALA A 234 6.54 4.08 -4.19
C ALA A 234 7.25 4.53 -5.48
N LEU A 235 6.85 5.67 -6.04
CA LEU A 235 7.53 6.25 -7.20
C LEU A 235 8.99 6.57 -6.89
N ARG A 236 9.27 7.22 -5.78
CA ARG A 236 10.61 7.66 -5.39
C ARG A 236 11.52 6.51 -4.97
N CYS A 237 10.96 5.39 -4.51
CA CYS A 237 11.69 4.16 -4.22
C CYS A 237 12.35 3.54 -5.47
N LEU A 238 11.95 3.89 -6.69
CA LEU A 238 12.66 3.48 -7.90
C LEU A 238 14.12 3.95 -7.92
N GLU A 239 14.43 5.10 -7.31
CA GLU A 239 15.81 5.60 -7.17
C GLU A 239 16.60 4.88 -6.06
N LEU A 240 15.91 4.15 -5.17
CA LEU A 240 16.50 3.46 -4.03
C LEU A 240 16.71 1.96 -4.26
N CYS A 241 16.30 1.45 -5.43
CA CYS A 241 16.48 0.05 -5.79
C CYS A 241 17.96 -0.33 -5.82
N GLN A 242 18.31 -1.44 -5.18
CA GLN A 242 19.68 -1.96 -5.09
C GLN A 242 19.69 -3.47 -5.00
N ALA A 243 20.84 -4.08 -5.21
CA ALA A 243 21.14 -5.50 -4.96
C ALA A 243 22.29 -5.59 -3.94
N PRO A 244 22.11 -6.31 -2.81
CA PRO A 244 20.90 -6.95 -2.29
C PRO A 244 19.73 -5.98 -2.07
N PRO A 245 18.47 -6.48 -1.95
CA PRO A 245 17.30 -5.62 -1.87
C PRO A 245 17.34 -4.68 -0.67
N ARG A 246 16.93 -3.44 -0.87
CA ARG A 246 16.61 -2.55 0.24
C ARG A 246 15.25 -2.88 0.80
N ILE A 247 15.13 -2.97 2.12
CA ILE A 247 13.84 -3.12 2.82
C ILE A 247 13.44 -1.76 3.36
N LEU A 248 12.17 -1.38 3.21
CA LEU A 248 11.61 -0.15 3.76
C LEU A 248 10.22 -0.40 4.34
N ASN A 249 10.04 -0.08 5.59
CA ASN A 249 8.73 0.00 6.22
C ASN A 249 8.05 1.31 5.81
N ILE A 250 6.78 1.22 5.42
CA ILE A 250 6.03 2.35 4.88
C ILE A 250 4.72 2.51 5.66
N THR A 251 4.68 3.53 6.48
CA THR A 251 3.49 3.97 7.24
C THR A 251 3.75 5.38 7.77
N GLY A 252 2.77 5.98 8.47
CA GLY A 252 2.98 7.24 9.21
C GLY A 252 3.72 7.01 10.53
N PRO A 253 4.26 8.06 11.13
CA PRO A 253 5.03 7.98 12.37
C PRO A 253 4.16 7.79 13.62
N GLU A 254 2.88 8.19 13.57
CA GLU A 254 2.00 8.20 14.71
C GLU A 254 1.41 6.80 14.97
N ILE A 255 1.43 6.37 16.23
CA ILE A 255 0.68 5.20 16.70
C ILE A 255 -0.64 5.69 17.28
N CYS A 256 -1.73 5.33 16.62
CA CYS A 256 -3.08 5.65 17.04
C CYS A 256 -3.70 4.49 17.80
N THR A 257 -4.43 4.75 18.89
CA THR A 257 -5.24 3.71 19.51
C THR A 257 -6.63 3.66 18.86
N VAL A 258 -7.19 2.45 18.75
CA VAL A 258 -8.54 2.25 18.22
C VAL A 258 -9.57 3.01 19.05
N ARG A 259 -9.40 3.02 20.38
CA ARG A 259 -10.27 3.77 21.31
C ARG A 259 -10.23 5.26 21.03
N ALA A 260 -9.05 5.88 21.01
CA ALA A 260 -8.92 7.33 20.77
C ALA A 260 -9.46 7.73 19.40
N ALA A 261 -9.23 6.93 18.36
CA ALA A 261 -9.80 7.17 17.03
C ALA A 261 -11.35 7.09 17.04
N ALA A 262 -11.92 6.09 17.72
CA ALA A 262 -13.38 5.98 17.85
C ALA A 262 -13.99 7.15 18.65
N GLU A 263 -13.37 7.56 19.74
CA GLU A 263 -13.78 8.71 20.55
C GLU A 263 -13.68 10.03 19.76
N PHE A 264 -12.62 10.20 18.96
CA PHE A 264 -12.51 11.32 18.03
C PHE A 264 -13.68 11.36 17.05
N PHE A 265 -13.99 10.25 16.37
CA PHE A 265 -15.12 10.19 15.44
C PHE A 265 -16.47 10.39 16.15
N ALA A 266 -16.65 9.84 17.35
CA ALA A 266 -17.84 10.05 18.17
C ALA A 266 -18.10 11.54 18.44
N SER A 267 -17.04 12.27 18.81
CA SER A 267 -17.09 13.72 19.00
C SER A 267 -17.47 14.46 17.72
N ARG A 268 -16.82 14.11 16.59
CA ARG A 268 -17.08 14.76 15.29
C ARG A 268 -18.50 14.50 14.76
N PHE A 269 -19.04 13.32 15.01
CA PHE A 269 -20.38 12.93 14.58
C PHE A 269 -21.48 13.31 15.58
N GLN A 270 -21.10 13.74 16.79
CA GLN A 270 -22.02 13.96 17.91
C GLN A 270 -22.86 12.69 18.20
N ARG A 271 -22.20 11.55 18.21
CA ARG A 271 -22.78 10.23 18.45
C ARG A 271 -21.98 9.48 19.51
N PRO A 272 -22.63 8.62 20.32
CA PRO A 272 -21.88 7.77 21.25
C PRO A 272 -21.05 6.72 20.49
N CYS A 273 -19.83 6.45 20.93
CA CYS A 273 -19.11 5.26 20.51
C CYS A 273 -19.39 4.11 21.47
N ARG A 274 -19.47 2.91 20.92
CA ARG A 274 -19.72 1.66 21.65
C ARG A 274 -18.61 0.68 21.35
N PHE A 275 -18.08 0.05 22.40
CA PHE A 275 -16.95 -0.86 22.29
C PHE A 275 -17.37 -2.31 22.55
N ALA A 276 -16.68 -3.23 21.89
CA ALA A 276 -16.76 -4.68 22.13
C ALA A 276 -15.38 -5.21 22.54
N GLY A 277 -15.42 -6.28 23.36
CA GLY A 277 -14.22 -6.95 23.82
C GLY A 277 -13.43 -6.18 24.87
N VAL A 278 -12.23 -6.66 25.13
CA VAL A 278 -11.25 -6.07 26.05
C VAL A 278 -10.08 -5.59 25.20
N GLU A 279 -9.46 -4.49 25.58
CA GLU A 279 -8.25 -4.02 24.90
C GLU A 279 -7.16 -5.09 24.88
N GLY A 280 -6.78 -5.49 23.66
CA GLY A 280 -5.69 -6.42 23.44
C GLY A 280 -4.34 -5.81 23.82
N ARG A 281 -3.30 -6.66 23.78
CA ARG A 281 -1.93 -6.24 24.13
C ARG A 281 -1.00 -6.15 22.95
N ALA A 282 -1.45 -6.53 21.75
CA ALA A 282 -0.62 -6.61 20.57
C ALA A 282 -1.33 -6.03 19.35
N ALA A 283 -0.58 -5.36 18.51
CA ALA A 283 -1.05 -4.66 17.32
C ALA A 283 -0.12 -4.86 16.13
N LEU A 284 -0.66 -4.74 14.91
CA LEU A 284 0.14 -4.71 13.71
C LEU A 284 0.68 -3.30 13.50
N LEU A 285 1.95 -3.12 13.80
CA LEU A 285 2.67 -1.88 13.69
C LEU A 285 3.92 -2.03 12.83
N SER A 286 4.46 -0.94 12.34
CA SER A 286 5.75 -0.87 11.67
C SER A 286 6.46 0.43 12.03
N ASN A 287 7.76 0.36 12.30
CA ASN A 287 8.61 1.54 12.49
C ASN A 287 9.14 1.97 11.11
N ALA A 288 8.66 3.11 10.61
CA ALA A 288 9.00 3.64 9.29
C ALA A 288 10.10 4.74 9.33
N SER A 289 10.85 4.84 10.42
CA SER A 289 11.85 5.90 10.61
C SER A 289 12.94 5.92 9.53
N VAL A 290 13.28 4.76 8.93
CA VAL A 290 14.24 4.68 7.82
C VAL A 290 13.67 5.34 6.57
N SER A 291 12.44 5.00 6.17
CA SER A 291 11.81 5.61 5.00
C SER A 291 11.60 7.12 5.19
N HIS A 292 11.23 7.57 6.39
CA HIS A 292 11.08 9.00 6.66
C HIS A 292 12.40 9.78 6.57
N ARG A 293 13.53 9.17 6.95
CA ARG A 293 14.86 9.79 6.76
C ARG A 293 15.25 9.89 5.28
N LEU A 294 14.90 8.89 4.47
CA LEU A 294 15.28 8.81 3.06
C LEU A 294 14.35 9.62 2.15
N LEU A 295 13.05 9.61 2.47
CA LEU A 295 11.99 10.16 1.61
C LEU A 295 11.33 11.42 2.20
N GLY A 296 11.69 11.83 3.41
CA GLY A 296 10.96 12.83 4.20
C GLY A 296 9.74 12.22 4.91
N PRO A 297 9.16 12.92 5.91
CA PRO A 297 7.94 12.49 6.56
C PRO A 297 6.74 12.53 5.59
N PRO A 298 5.66 11.76 5.85
CA PRO A 298 4.39 11.94 5.15
C PRO A 298 3.89 13.39 5.23
N GLU A 299 3.26 13.89 4.17
CA GLU A 299 2.72 15.25 4.17
C GLU A 299 1.43 15.39 4.99
N VAL A 300 0.69 14.29 5.17
CA VAL A 300 -0.59 14.26 5.87
C VAL A 300 -0.46 13.45 7.15
N SER A 301 -0.69 14.09 8.30
CA SER A 301 -0.67 13.46 9.63
C SER A 301 -1.88 12.55 9.86
N ALA A 302 -1.81 11.68 10.89
CA ALA A 302 -2.95 10.85 11.28
C ALA A 302 -4.16 11.69 11.70
N ASP A 303 -3.95 12.82 12.39
CA ASP A 303 -5.01 13.74 12.81
C ASP A 303 -5.72 14.39 11.61
N GLU A 304 -4.94 14.81 10.60
CA GLU A 304 -5.52 15.33 9.36
C GLU A 304 -6.30 14.26 8.61
N LEU A 305 -5.81 13.03 8.57
CA LEU A 305 -6.53 11.90 7.98
C LEU A 305 -7.84 11.61 8.71
N MET A 306 -7.83 11.61 10.03
CA MET A 306 -9.07 11.44 10.82
C MET A 306 -10.10 12.54 10.53
N ASN A 307 -9.65 13.79 10.39
CA ASN A 307 -10.54 14.89 10.00
C ASN A 307 -11.13 14.68 8.59
N LEU A 308 -10.29 14.33 7.61
CA LEU A 308 -10.74 14.07 6.23
C LEU A 308 -11.75 12.91 6.18
N VAL A 309 -11.46 11.82 6.89
CA VAL A 309 -12.35 10.65 6.97
C VAL A 309 -13.68 11.02 7.65
N ALA A 310 -13.65 11.82 8.72
CA ALA A 310 -14.88 12.25 9.40
C ALA A 310 -15.79 13.05 8.47
N GLU A 311 -15.23 14.03 7.75
CA GLU A 311 -16.01 14.84 6.80
C GLU A 311 -16.55 13.99 5.64
N TRP A 312 -15.73 13.08 5.10
CA TRP A 312 -16.14 12.18 4.02
C TRP A 312 -17.29 11.25 4.42
N VAL A 313 -17.19 10.60 5.59
CA VAL A 313 -18.24 9.69 6.11
C VAL A 313 -19.52 10.47 6.43
N LYS A 314 -19.39 11.65 7.05
CA LYS A 314 -20.55 12.51 7.38
C LYS A 314 -21.29 13.00 6.14
N ALA A 315 -20.56 13.27 5.05
CA ALA A 315 -21.14 13.65 3.76
C ALA A 315 -21.74 12.48 2.97
N GLY A 316 -21.66 11.24 3.47
CA GLY A 316 -22.12 10.05 2.76
C GLY A 316 -21.24 9.70 1.56
N GLY A 317 -19.96 10.02 1.62
CA GLY A 317 -19.00 9.75 0.54
C GLY A 317 -18.91 8.27 0.16
N GLU A 318 -18.51 8.01 -1.08
CA GLU A 318 -18.38 6.65 -1.64
C GLU A 318 -17.52 5.75 -0.75
N SER A 319 -17.84 4.47 -0.73
CA SER A 319 -17.06 3.41 -0.06
C SER A 319 -16.73 2.29 -1.01
N LEU A 320 -15.54 1.69 -0.86
CA LEU A 320 -15.19 0.47 -1.61
C LEU A 320 -15.84 -0.79 -1.05
N ASP A 321 -16.52 -0.71 0.11
CA ASP A 321 -17.21 -1.80 0.82
C ASP A 321 -16.35 -3.06 1.00
N LYS A 322 -15.07 -2.83 1.29
CA LYS A 322 -14.08 -3.87 1.58
C LYS A 322 -13.52 -3.61 2.97
N PRO A 323 -13.93 -4.37 4.00
CA PRO A 323 -13.39 -4.19 5.34
C PRO A 323 -11.89 -4.51 5.35
N THR A 324 -11.12 -3.74 6.12
CA THR A 324 -9.68 -3.98 6.30
C THR A 324 -9.41 -5.23 7.12
N ARG A 325 -10.36 -5.61 7.98
CA ARG A 325 -10.23 -6.65 9.02
C ARG A 325 -9.05 -6.38 9.95
N PHE A 326 -8.86 -5.10 10.30
CA PHE A 326 -7.76 -4.69 11.19
C PHE A 326 -7.86 -5.32 12.59
N GLU A 327 -9.06 -5.68 13.01
CA GLU A 327 -9.36 -6.35 14.28
C GLU A 327 -8.95 -7.83 14.31
N VAL A 328 -8.54 -8.42 13.18
CA VAL A 328 -8.19 -9.85 13.08
C VAL A 328 -6.71 -10.05 13.43
N ALA A 329 -6.44 -10.85 14.44
CA ALA A 329 -5.10 -11.18 14.91
C ALA A 329 -4.59 -12.56 14.44
N ASP A 330 -5.47 -13.42 13.90
CA ASP A 330 -5.17 -14.81 13.52
C ASP A 330 -4.74 -14.99 12.04
N GLY A 331 -4.61 -13.89 11.30
CA GLY A 331 -4.17 -13.90 9.90
C GLY A 331 -5.21 -14.41 8.89
N ARG A 332 -6.48 -14.51 9.27
CA ARG A 332 -7.59 -14.88 8.36
C ARG A 332 -8.21 -13.63 7.73
N PHE A 333 -7.93 -13.42 6.44
CA PHE A 333 -8.39 -12.26 5.66
C PHE A 333 -9.40 -12.63 4.57
#